data_cacba08b92bcd07c8d9df2b12b4f3d46
#
_entry.id   cacba08b92bcd07c8d9df2b12b4f3d46
#
_cell.length_a   1.000
_cell.length_b   1.000
_cell.length_c   1.000
_cell.angle_alpha   90.00
_cell.angle_beta   90.00
_cell.angle_gamma   90.00
#
_symmetry.space_group_name_H-M   'P 1'
#
loop_
_entity.id
_entity.type
_entity.pdbx_description
1 polymer ?
#
loop_
_entity_poly.entity_id
_entity_poly.type
_entity_poly.pdbx_seq_one_letter_code
_entity_poly.pdbx_strand_id
1 'polypeptide(L)'
;MKLFFKSLLLGLASAVAVGASAQAFPNKPVTLMVPYPAGGLSDVIARTVNTTLAKHLGQPVIVENLGGASGGIAAQKVLNSPADGYMIFQGSPNELVLAPLSNAAIKYKSEDFRLVQMITINPMAVFARKDLPANNGDELIDYARKAAADGKPLTYASVGPGSMYHLLGEHMSKLIGVPMTHVPYKGAAPAFQDMMGGLVDIFITPYGKGQVALVDEGKLKTVAVLSTDRQELVKKSPPLNDSKALKGFVFDTWSGYFVHKDTPEAVVQALHKALSETANDPTVRQALEAQAMVVPRPQALPAMTKVYADNTARYRAIAKAINLQPQ
;
A
#
# COMPACT_ATOMS: atom_id res chain seq x y z
N MET A 1 21.34 -76.99 -6.93
CA MET A 1 20.43 -76.32 -7.81
C MET A 1 19.31 -75.55 -6.98
N LYS A 2 19.68 -74.90 -5.89
CA LYS A 2 18.74 -74.13 -5.00
C LYS A 2 19.32 -72.78 -4.54
N LEU A 3 20.46 -72.31 -5.04
CA LEU A 3 21.09 -71.06 -4.66
C LEU A 3 21.02 -69.95 -5.72
N PHE A 4 20.57 -70.25 -6.95
CA PHE A 4 20.49 -69.21 -8.03
C PHE A 4 19.19 -68.48 -8.15
N PHE A 5 18.15 -68.84 -7.38
CA PHE A 5 16.80 -68.22 -7.45
C PHE A 5 16.54 -67.06 -6.42
N LYS A 6 17.46 -66.87 -5.47
CA LYS A 6 17.29 -65.80 -4.43
C LYS A 6 17.92 -64.46 -4.82
N SER A 7 18.78 -64.41 -5.82
CA SER A 7 19.48 -63.17 -6.24
C SER A 7 18.73 -62.36 -7.29
N LEU A 8 17.69 -62.95 -7.92
CA LEU A 8 16.92 -62.26 -8.97
C LEU A 8 15.71 -61.45 -8.46
N LEU A 9 15.31 -61.62 -7.19
CA LEU A 9 14.17 -60.91 -6.58
C LEU A 9 14.58 -59.65 -5.83
N LEU A 10 15.88 -59.38 -5.60
CA LEU A 10 16.37 -58.14 -4.96
C LEU A 10 16.70 -57.02 -5.95
N GLY A 11 16.69 -57.28 -7.25
CA GLY A 11 17.03 -56.31 -8.32
C GLY A 11 15.86 -55.49 -8.86
N LEU A 12 14.61 -55.83 -8.55
CA LEU A 12 13.42 -55.15 -9.11
C LEU A 12 12.70 -54.17 -8.15
N ALA A 13 13.21 -54.04 -6.91
CA ALA A 13 12.60 -53.16 -5.92
C ALA A 13 13.18 -51.72 -5.89
N SER A 14 14.12 -51.38 -6.78
CA SER A 14 14.85 -50.08 -6.72
C SER A 14 14.56 -49.10 -7.85
N ALA A 15 13.49 -49.29 -8.62
CA ALA A 15 13.21 -48.44 -9.79
C ALA A 15 11.82 -47.79 -9.81
N VAL A 16 11.17 -47.58 -8.65
CA VAL A 16 10.03 -46.68 -8.56
C VAL A 16 10.42 -45.54 -7.64
N ALA A 17 11.48 -44.83 -7.99
CA ALA A 17 11.54 -43.42 -7.66
C ALA A 17 10.46 -42.74 -8.52
N VAL A 18 9.21 -42.76 -8.03
CA VAL A 18 8.16 -41.88 -8.53
C VAL A 18 8.75 -40.47 -8.37
N GLY A 19 9.24 -39.94 -9.46
CA GLY A 19 9.53 -38.50 -9.53
C GLY A 19 8.25 -37.81 -9.11
N ALA A 20 8.21 -37.30 -7.88
CA ALA A 20 7.24 -36.30 -7.47
C ALA A 20 7.45 -35.16 -8.47
N SER A 21 6.72 -35.17 -9.59
CA SER A 21 6.58 -34.02 -10.44
C SER A 21 6.12 -32.90 -9.49
N ALA A 22 7.05 -32.05 -9.10
CA ALA A 22 6.71 -30.82 -8.43
C ALA A 22 5.66 -30.17 -9.33
N GLN A 23 4.42 -30.23 -8.91
CA GLN A 23 3.27 -29.76 -9.69
C GLN A 23 3.59 -28.30 -10.03
N ALA A 24 3.70 -27.98 -11.32
CA ALA A 24 4.14 -26.66 -11.77
C ALA A 24 3.22 -25.59 -11.14
N PHE A 25 3.82 -24.67 -10.42
CA PHE A 25 3.09 -23.51 -9.86
C PHE A 25 2.83 -22.48 -10.97
N PRO A 26 1.61 -21.89 -11.01
CA PRO A 26 0.39 -22.27 -10.31
C PRO A 26 -0.44 -23.32 -11.11
N ASN A 27 -1.15 -24.19 -10.38
CA ASN A 27 -2.06 -25.19 -10.96
C ASN A 27 -3.52 -25.04 -10.50
N LYS A 28 -3.80 -24.02 -9.71
CA LYS A 28 -5.12 -23.65 -9.21
C LYS A 28 -5.23 -22.12 -9.14
N PRO A 29 -6.44 -21.56 -8.97
CA PRO A 29 -6.62 -20.11 -8.83
C PRO A 29 -5.76 -19.50 -7.73
N VAL A 30 -5.26 -18.29 -7.97
CA VAL A 30 -4.47 -17.49 -7.03
C VAL A 30 -5.37 -16.40 -6.44
N THR A 31 -5.33 -16.20 -5.14
CA THR A 31 -6.04 -15.11 -4.45
C THR A 31 -5.13 -13.89 -4.35
N LEU A 32 -5.63 -12.75 -4.81
CA LEU A 32 -5.02 -11.44 -4.59
C LEU A 32 -5.76 -10.74 -3.45
N MET A 33 -5.16 -10.78 -2.25
CA MET A 33 -5.71 -10.17 -1.04
C MET A 33 -5.47 -8.68 -1.03
N VAL A 34 -6.55 -7.90 -0.93
CA VAL A 34 -6.56 -6.43 -0.85
C VAL A 34 -6.97 -6.00 0.57
N PRO A 35 -6.15 -5.22 1.29
CA PRO A 35 -6.35 -4.90 2.72
C PRO A 35 -7.40 -3.81 2.98
N TYR A 36 -8.19 -3.42 2.00
CA TYR A 36 -9.18 -2.35 2.10
C TYR A 36 -10.49 -2.71 1.40
N PRO A 37 -11.60 -2.02 1.76
CA PRO A 37 -12.89 -2.20 1.10
C PRO A 37 -12.83 -1.97 -0.41
N ALA A 38 -13.72 -2.65 -1.13
CA ALA A 38 -13.88 -2.48 -2.57
C ALA A 38 -14.21 -1.02 -2.95
N GLY A 39 -13.79 -0.60 -4.14
CA GLY A 39 -13.98 0.76 -4.67
C GLY A 39 -12.92 1.76 -4.22
N GLY A 40 -12.03 1.41 -3.29
CA GLY A 40 -10.87 2.23 -2.91
C GLY A 40 -9.70 2.11 -3.89
N LEU A 41 -8.66 2.96 -3.71
CA LEU A 41 -7.48 2.98 -4.58
C LEU A 41 -6.82 1.59 -4.71
N SER A 42 -6.67 0.88 -3.61
CA SER A 42 -6.07 -0.47 -3.62
C SER A 42 -6.90 -1.47 -4.43
N ASP A 43 -8.22 -1.39 -4.36
CA ASP A 43 -9.11 -2.23 -5.15
C ASP A 43 -9.03 -1.90 -6.66
N VAL A 44 -8.95 -0.62 -6.99
CA VAL A 44 -8.73 -0.16 -8.38
C VAL A 44 -7.42 -0.73 -8.94
N ILE A 45 -6.32 -0.67 -8.19
CA ILE A 45 -5.04 -1.25 -8.58
C ILE A 45 -5.19 -2.76 -8.82
N ALA A 46 -5.75 -3.50 -7.85
CA ALA A 46 -5.92 -4.94 -7.93
C ALA A 46 -6.73 -5.36 -9.15
N ARG A 47 -7.87 -4.69 -9.42
CA ARG A 47 -8.74 -5.00 -10.57
C ARG A 47 -8.15 -4.59 -11.91
N THR A 48 -7.29 -3.58 -11.93
CA THR A 48 -6.56 -3.19 -13.15
C THR A 48 -5.55 -4.27 -13.55
N VAL A 49 -4.91 -4.92 -12.58
CA VAL A 49 -3.84 -5.89 -12.86
C VAL A 49 -4.32 -7.33 -12.94
N ASN A 50 -5.42 -7.72 -12.29
CA ASN A 50 -5.78 -9.13 -12.07
C ASN A 50 -5.95 -9.92 -13.37
N THR A 51 -6.56 -9.33 -14.40
CA THR A 51 -6.80 -10.02 -15.67
C THR A 51 -5.50 -10.29 -16.43
N THR A 52 -4.60 -9.31 -16.48
CA THR A 52 -3.29 -9.46 -17.13
C THR A 52 -2.39 -10.41 -16.33
N LEU A 53 -2.40 -10.30 -15.00
CA LEU A 53 -1.67 -11.23 -14.13
C LEU A 53 -2.16 -12.67 -14.30
N ALA A 54 -3.48 -12.87 -14.42
CA ALA A 54 -4.05 -14.19 -14.67
C ALA A 54 -3.55 -14.81 -15.99
N LYS A 55 -3.40 -13.99 -17.06
CA LYS A 55 -2.83 -14.44 -18.33
C LYS A 55 -1.38 -14.92 -18.17
N HIS A 56 -0.54 -14.16 -17.47
CA HIS A 56 0.86 -14.52 -17.25
C HIS A 56 1.05 -15.72 -16.30
N LEU A 57 0.15 -15.90 -15.34
CA LEU A 57 0.14 -17.04 -14.44
C LEU A 57 -0.49 -18.30 -15.07
N GLY A 58 -1.30 -18.17 -16.12
CA GLY A 58 -2.07 -19.26 -16.70
C GLY A 58 -3.19 -19.79 -15.78
N GLN A 59 -3.54 -19.06 -14.72
CA GLN A 59 -4.57 -19.41 -13.74
C GLN A 59 -5.40 -18.17 -13.37
N PRO A 60 -6.68 -18.32 -13.02
CA PRO A 60 -7.49 -17.20 -12.54
C PRO A 60 -6.86 -16.50 -11.33
N VAL A 61 -6.93 -15.16 -11.29
CA VAL A 61 -6.56 -14.34 -10.14
C VAL A 61 -7.83 -13.73 -9.56
N ILE A 62 -8.15 -14.11 -8.32
CA ILE A 62 -9.37 -13.71 -7.63
C ILE A 62 -9.03 -12.58 -6.64
N VAL A 63 -9.64 -11.43 -6.82
CA VAL A 63 -9.47 -10.29 -5.89
C VAL A 63 -10.39 -10.49 -4.69
N GLU A 64 -9.81 -10.51 -3.50
CA GLU A 64 -10.52 -10.57 -2.22
C GLU A 64 -10.22 -9.31 -1.39
N ASN A 65 -11.27 -8.60 -0.96
CA ASN A 65 -11.15 -7.40 -0.14
C ASN A 65 -11.42 -7.71 1.34
N LEU A 66 -10.48 -7.34 2.23
CA LEU A 66 -10.63 -7.52 3.66
C LEU A 66 -10.04 -6.31 4.42
N GLY A 67 -10.91 -5.37 4.82
CA GLY A 67 -10.51 -4.16 5.54
C GLY A 67 -10.45 -4.37 7.06
N GLY A 68 -9.82 -3.41 7.76
CA GLY A 68 -9.80 -3.29 9.23
C GLY A 68 -8.38 -3.25 9.80
N ALA A 69 -8.24 -2.61 10.95
CA ALA A 69 -6.97 -2.41 11.67
C ALA A 69 -5.84 -1.87 10.77
N SER A 70 -6.13 -0.82 10.00
CA SER A 70 -5.21 -0.25 8.99
C SER A 70 -4.67 -1.28 7.99
N GLY A 71 -5.48 -2.31 7.62
CA GLY A 71 -5.10 -3.40 6.72
C GLY A 71 -4.47 -4.60 7.43
N GLY A 72 -4.22 -4.51 8.73
CA GLY A 72 -3.56 -5.56 9.51
C GLY A 72 -4.33 -6.88 9.57
N ILE A 73 -5.68 -6.85 9.49
CA ILE A 73 -6.51 -8.08 9.46
C ILE A 73 -6.22 -8.89 8.19
N ALA A 74 -6.15 -8.24 7.04
CA ALA A 74 -5.83 -8.91 5.78
C ALA A 74 -4.38 -9.45 5.78
N ALA A 75 -3.42 -8.66 6.27
CA ALA A 75 -2.03 -9.08 6.40
C ALA A 75 -1.91 -10.34 7.27
N GLN A 76 -2.58 -10.36 8.43
CA GLN A 76 -2.60 -11.53 9.31
C GLN A 76 -3.25 -12.76 8.64
N LYS A 77 -4.31 -12.57 7.86
CA LYS A 77 -4.95 -13.66 7.10
C LYS A 77 -3.96 -14.29 6.11
N VAL A 78 -3.17 -13.47 5.40
CA VAL A 78 -2.14 -13.96 4.48
C VAL A 78 -1.08 -14.79 5.22
N LEU A 79 -0.60 -14.33 6.37
CA LEU A 79 0.39 -15.06 7.17
C LEU A 79 -0.15 -16.34 7.83
N ASN A 80 -1.46 -16.41 8.08
CA ASN A 80 -2.12 -17.61 8.59
C ASN A 80 -2.44 -18.63 7.48
N SER A 81 -2.26 -18.24 6.22
CA SER A 81 -2.45 -19.12 5.05
C SER A 81 -1.17 -19.88 4.73
N PRO A 82 -1.25 -21.00 3.99
CA PRO A 82 -0.05 -21.71 3.56
C PRO A 82 0.93 -20.81 2.80
N ALA A 83 2.23 -20.95 3.08
CA ALA A 83 3.30 -20.23 2.38
C ALA A 83 3.59 -20.85 0.99
N ASP A 84 2.55 -21.14 0.20
CA ASP A 84 2.60 -21.83 -1.07
C ASP A 84 2.48 -20.91 -2.30
N GLY A 85 2.34 -19.58 -2.07
CA GLY A 85 2.23 -18.56 -3.10
C GLY A 85 0.85 -18.39 -3.72
N TYR A 86 -0.16 -19.16 -3.31
CA TYR A 86 -1.54 -19.01 -3.79
C TYR A 86 -2.34 -17.90 -3.14
N MET A 87 -1.78 -17.27 -2.10
CA MET A 87 -2.30 -16.03 -1.54
C MET A 87 -1.24 -14.94 -1.66
N ILE A 88 -1.45 -14.03 -2.61
CA ILE A 88 -0.61 -12.84 -2.81
C ILE A 88 -1.26 -11.69 -2.05
N PHE A 89 -0.48 -10.91 -1.33
CA PHE A 89 -0.92 -9.73 -0.61
C PHE A 89 -0.56 -8.46 -1.37
N GLN A 90 -1.53 -7.61 -1.65
CA GLN A 90 -1.27 -6.25 -2.11
C GLN A 90 -1.02 -5.37 -0.90
N GLY A 91 0.24 -5.10 -0.63
CA GLY A 91 0.68 -4.38 0.56
C GLY A 91 1.23 -3.00 0.28
N SER A 92 1.22 -2.19 1.34
CA SER A 92 1.81 -0.85 1.40
C SER A 92 2.49 -0.62 2.76
N PRO A 93 3.15 0.52 2.99
CA PRO A 93 3.71 0.83 4.31
C PRO A 93 2.69 0.79 5.47
N ASN A 94 1.42 1.06 5.20
CA ASN A 94 0.38 1.06 6.24
C ASN A 94 0.28 -0.30 6.94
N GLU A 95 -0.01 -1.36 6.15
CA GLU A 95 -0.24 -2.69 6.70
C GLU A 95 1.04 -3.34 7.18
N LEU A 96 2.12 -3.16 6.40
CA LEU A 96 3.34 -3.95 6.56
C LEU A 96 4.29 -3.37 7.60
N VAL A 97 4.30 -2.05 7.77
CA VAL A 97 5.26 -1.38 8.67
C VAL A 97 4.54 -0.67 9.81
N LEU A 98 3.55 0.14 9.51
CA LEU A 98 2.95 1.06 10.48
C LEU A 98 1.89 0.40 11.36
N ALA A 99 1.05 -0.49 10.79
CA ALA A 99 0.05 -1.19 11.57
C ALA A 99 0.65 -1.99 12.75
N PRO A 100 1.71 -2.80 12.57
CA PRO A 100 2.35 -3.48 13.72
C PRO A 100 3.06 -2.55 14.71
N LEU A 101 3.41 -1.33 14.31
CA LEU A 101 4.00 -0.33 15.22
C LEU A 101 2.96 0.45 16.02
N SER A 102 1.71 0.47 15.56
CA SER A 102 0.65 1.32 16.13
C SER A 102 -0.47 0.54 16.80
N ASN A 103 -0.57 -0.76 16.58
CA ASN A 103 -1.63 -1.60 17.13
C ASN A 103 -1.05 -2.78 17.90
N ALA A 104 -1.23 -2.78 19.23
CA ALA A 104 -0.73 -3.82 20.13
C ALA A 104 -1.32 -5.22 19.85
N ALA A 105 -2.49 -5.30 19.20
CA ALA A 105 -3.11 -6.57 18.81
C ALA A 105 -2.42 -7.24 17.61
N ILE A 106 -1.68 -6.47 16.78
CA ILE A 106 -0.96 -6.99 15.62
C ILE A 106 0.38 -7.56 16.06
N LYS A 107 0.63 -8.83 15.77
CA LYS A 107 1.82 -9.57 16.24
C LYS A 107 2.85 -9.87 15.14
N TYR A 108 2.49 -9.71 13.87
CA TYR A 108 3.44 -9.92 12.77
C TYR A 108 4.43 -8.74 12.64
N LYS A 109 5.51 -9.00 11.94
CA LYS A 109 6.56 -8.02 11.62
C LYS A 109 6.62 -7.81 10.11
N SER A 110 7.17 -6.67 9.68
CA SER A 110 7.43 -6.40 8.26
C SER A 110 8.21 -7.52 7.59
N GLU A 111 9.18 -8.10 8.32
CA GLU A 111 10.07 -9.17 7.86
C GLU A 111 9.38 -10.53 7.67
N ASP A 112 8.11 -10.68 8.07
CA ASP A 112 7.32 -11.90 7.81
C ASP A 112 6.78 -11.93 6.38
N PHE A 113 6.92 -10.80 5.65
CA PHE A 113 6.55 -10.65 4.25
C PHE A 113 7.76 -10.49 3.36
N ARG A 114 7.65 -10.98 2.13
CA ARG A 114 8.62 -10.79 1.07
C ARG A 114 8.00 -10.01 -0.08
N LEU A 115 8.56 -8.85 -0.43
CA LEU A 115 8.17 -8.09 -1.61
C LEU A 115 8.60 -8.84 -2.87
N VAL A 116 7.64 -9.15 -3.72
CA VAL A 116 7.85 -9.82 -5.01
C VAL A 116 8.02 -8.80 -6.12
N GLN A 117 7.13 -7.80 -6.18
CA GLN A 117 7.21 -6.72 -7.16
C GLN A 117 6.45 -5.48 -6.67
N MET A 118 7.05 -4.31 -6.88
CA MET A 118 6.36 -3.02 -6.72
C MET A 118 5.50 -2.76 -7.95
N ILE A 119 4.30 -2.22 -7.74
CA ILE A 119 3.36 -1.97 -8.84
C ILE A 119 3.08 -0.48 -9.04
N THR A 120 2.89 0.29 -7.98
CA THR A 120 2.65 1.72 -8.08
C THR A 120 3.42 2.51 -7.03
N ILE A 121 3.78 3.74 -7.38
CA ILE A 121 4.11 4.82 -6.46
C ILE A 121 2.99 5.83 -6.58
N ASN A 122 2.40 6.23 -5.46
CA ASN A 122 1.23 7.07 -5.43
C ASN A 122 1.60 8.41 -4.77
N PRO A 123 1.65 9.48 -5.56
CA PRO A 123 1.88 10.82 -5.04
C PRO A 123 0.77 11.21 -4.06
N MET A 124 1.10 12.06 -3.09
CA MET A 124 0.17 12.48 -2.04
C MET A 124 -0.13 13.97 -2.12
N ALA A 125 -1.30 14.34 -1.63
CA ALA A 125 -1.74 15.73 -1.52
C ALA A 125 -2.47 15.98 -0.20
N VAL A 126 -2.56 17.24 0.18
CA VAL A 126 -3.46 17.73 1.21
C VAL A 126 -4.76 18.15 0.54
N PHE A 127 -5.79 17.32 0.67
CA PHE A 127 -7.16 17.70 0.32
C PHE A 127 -7.82 18.41 1.47
N ALA A 128 -8.75 19.31 1.17
CA ALA A 128 -9.52 20.05 2.16
C ALA A 128 -10.98 20.18 1.73
N ARG A 129 -11.85 20.43 2.71
CA ARG A 129 -13.22 20.89 2.43
C ARG A 129 -13.18 22.17 1.60
N LYS A 130 -14.15 22.34 0.70
CA LYS A 130 -14.14 23.40 -0.32
C LYS A 130 -14.02 24.82 0.22
N ASP A 131 -14.60 25.06 1.39
CA ASP A 131 -14.70 26.36 2.05
C ASP A 131 -13.57 26.64 3.06
N LEU A 132 -12.58 25.72 3.21
CA LEU A 132 -11.40 25.98 4.03
C LEU A 132 -10.63 27.19 3.46
N PRO A 133 -10.35 28.24 4.25
CA PRO A 133 -9.70 29.47 3.75
C PRO A 133 -8.17 29.31 3.67
N ALA A 134 -7.71 28.28 2.93
CA ALA A 134 -6.30 28.01 2.66
C ALA A 134 -6.12 27.41 1.26
N ASN A 135 -5.18 27.93 0.46
CA ASN A 135 -4.91 27.50 -0.92
C ASN A 135 -3.44 27.08 -1.13
N ASN A 136 -2.64 27.11 -0.07
CA ASN A 136 -1.24 26.69 -0.04
C ASN A 136 -0.84 26.32 1.39
N GLY A 137 0.39 25.84 1.56
CA GLY A 137 0.89 25.37 2.86
C GLY A 137 0.95 26.48 3.93
N ASP A 138 1.37 27.68 3.57
CA ASP A 138 1.49 28.77 4.56
C ASP A 138 0.11 29.23 5.02
N GLU A 139 -0.88 29.40 4.11
CA GLU A 139 -2.26 29.70 4.47
C GLU A 139 -2.90 28.61 5.34
N LEU A 140 -2.58 27.33 5.08
CA LEU A 140 -3.04 26.20 5.91
C LEU A 140 -2.48 26.31 7.34
N ILE A 141 -1.21 26.66 7.47
CA ILE A 141 -0.57 26.82 8.78
C ILE A 141 -1.19 27.98 9.55
N ASP A 142 -1.41 29.12 8.88
CA ASP A 142 -2.02 30.29 9.51
C ASP A 142 -3.46 30.00 9.94
N TYR A 143 -4.22 29.28 9.11
CA TYR A 143 -5.56 28.81 9.48
C TYR A 143 -5.50 27.87 10.69
N ALA A 144 -4.61 26.88 10.70
CA ALA A 144 -4.45 25.94 11.81
C ALA A 144 -4.11 26.63 13.13
N ARG A 145 -3.21 27.64 13.09
CA ARG A 145 -2.85 28.47 14.26
C ARG A 145 -4.05 29.24 14.79
N LYS A 146 -4.78 29.90 13.90
CA LYS A 146 -5.99 30.65 14.28
C LYS A 146 -7.04 29.72 14.87
N ALA A 147 -7.34 28.62 14.21
CA ALA A 147 -8.33 27.65 14.67
C ALA A 147 -7.98 27.07 16.05
N ALA A 148 -6.71 26.79 16.31
CA ALA A 148 -6.26 26.32 17.62
C ALA A 148 -6.37 27.41 18.70
N ALA A 149 -6.05 28.67 18.38
CA ALA A 149 -6.20 29.80 19.28
C ALA A 149 -7.69 30.06 19.64
N ASP A 150 -8.58 29.80 18.68
CA ASP A 150 -10.06 29.94 18.86
C ASP A 150 -10.67 28.68 19.59
N GLY A 151 -9.82 27.74 20.06
CA GLY A 151 -10.27 26.52 20.76
C GLY A 151 -10.92 25.47 19.85
N LYS A 152 -10.76 25.58 18.54
CA LYS A 152 -11.29 24.66 17.51
C LYS A 152 -10.16 24.17 16.60
N PRO A 153 -9.22 23.33 17.10
CA PRO A 153 -8.09 22.87 16.33
C PRO A 153 -8.54 22.26 15.00
N LEU A 154 -7.76 22.52 13.94
CA LEU A 154 -7.95 21.92 12.61
C LEU A 154 -8.07 20.39 12.72
N THR A 155 -9.11 19.84 12.10
CA THR A 155 -9.35 18.40 12.06
C THR A 155 -8.71 17.75 10.84
N TYR A 156 -8.13 16.56 11.01
CA TYR A 156 -7.58 15.81 9.89
C TYR A 156 -8.05 14.37 9.88
N ALA A 157 -8.37 13.85 8.69
CA ALA A 157 -8.80 12.48 8.47
C ALA A 157 -7.62 11.50 8.36
N SER A 158 -7.88 10.25 8.72
CA SER A 158 -7.00 9.11 8.40
C SER A 158 -7.82 7.85 8.13
N VAL A 159 -7.18 6.77 7.68
CA VAL A 159 -7.83 5.46 7.51
C VAL A 159 -7.68 4.58 8.77
N GLY A 160 -7.37 5.19 9.90
CA GLY A 160 -7.26 4.55 11.21
C GLY A 160 -6.00 4.98 11.96
N PRO A 161 -5.99 4.77 13.29
CA PRO A 161 -4.82 5.03 14.12
C PRO A 161 -3.59 4.28 13.59
N GLY A 162 -2.43 4.94 13.62
CA GLY A 162 -1.16 4.40 13.14
C GLY A 162 -1.01 4.28 11.63
N SER A 163 -2.02 4.58 10.84
CA SER A 163 -1.85 4.66 9.39
C SER A 163 -0.87 5.78 9.01
N MET A 164 -0.27 5.70 7.82
CA MET A 164 0.60 6.75 7.31
C MET A 164 -0.06 8.12 7.35
N TYR A 165 -1.35 8.19 7.09
CA TYR A 165 -2.13 9.43 7.09
C TYR A 165 -2.29 10.03 8.48
N HIS A 166 -2.45 9.18 9.51
CA HIS A 166 -2.38 9.60 10.91
C HIS A 166 -0.98 10.13 11.25
N LEU A 167 0.08 9.38 10.89
CA LEU A 167 1.46 9.81 11.15
C LEU A 167 1.79 11.15 10.48
N LEU A 168 1.36 11.36 9.24
CA LEU A 168 1.60 12.61 8.53
C LEU A 168 0.85 13.78 9.16
N GLY A 169 -0.37 13.57 9.66
CA GLY A 169 -1.12 14.57 10.41
C GLY A 169 -0.41 14.97 11.71
N GLU A 170 0.01 13.98 12.51
CA GLU A 170 0.79 14.21 13.76
C GLU A 170 2.15 14.88 13.46
N HIS A 171 2.82 14.43 12.42
CA HIS A 171 4.11 15.02 12.02
C HIS A 171 3.94 16.47 11.58
N MET A 172 2.91 16.77 10.79
CA MET A 172 2.57 18.15 10.40
C MET A 172 2.27 19.01 11.63
N SER A 173 1.38 18.54 12.53
CA SER A 173 1.04 19.22 13.79
C SER A 173 2.28 19.58 14.60
N LYS A 174 3.21 18.63 14.75
CA LYS A 174 4.48 18.83 15.45
C LYS A 174 5.37 19.89 14.76
N LEU A 175 5.52 19.81 13.44
CA LEU A 175 6.37 20.75 12.69
C LEU A 175 5.85 22.18 12.74
N ILE A 176 4.55 22.37 12.64
CA ILE A 176 3.94 23.70 12.69
C ILE A 176 3.76 24.23 14.13
N GLY A 177 3.98 23.37 15.14
CA GLY A 177 3.85 23.71 16.56
C GLY A 177 2.41 24.01 17.00
N VAL A 178 1.40 23.42 16.33
CA VAL A 178 -0.02 23.70 16.58
C VAL A 178 -0.78 22.37 16.71
N PRO A 179 -1.63 22.18 17.73
CA PRO A 179 -2.43 20.98 17.87
C PRO A 179 -3.42 20.84 16.71
N MET A 180 -3.59 19.63 16.22
CA MET A 180 -4.59 19.22 15.25
C MET A 180 -5.40 18.06 15.81
N THR A 181 -6.66 17.92 15.43
CA THR A 181 -7.55 16.86 15.93
C THR A 181 -7.64 15.72 14.92
N HIS A 182 -7.24 14.53 15.32
CA HIS A 182 -7.33 13.31 14.51
C HIS A 182 -8.76 12.76 14.44
N VAL A 183 -9.25 12.48 13.22
CA VAL A 183 -10.54 11.84 12.96
C VAL A 183 -10.33 10.56 12.15
N PRO A 184 -10.37 9.37 12.80
CA PRO A 184 -10.13 8.10 12.12
C PRO A 184 -11.37 7.59 11.38
N TYR A 185 -11.16 7.04 10.18
CA TYR A 185 -12.16 6.39 9.33
C TYR A 185 -11.75 4.95 9.00
N LYS A 186 -12.71 4.13 8.56
CA LYS A 186 -12.42 2.76 8.09
C LYS A 186 -11.80 2.69 6.68
N GLY A 187 -11.74 3.84 5.99
CA GLY A 187 -11.20 3.96 4.63
C GLY A 187 -11.33 5.38 4.09
N ALA A 188 -10.79 5.64 2.91
CA ALA A 188 -10.77 6.98 2.33
C ALA A 188 -12.17 7.46 1.90
N ALA A 189 -13.04 6.58 1.39
CA ALA A 189 -14.35 6.99 0.89
C ALA A 189 -15.23 7.69 1.94
N PRO A 190 -15.45 7.15 3.16
CA PRO A 190 -16.20 7.86 4.19
C PRO A 190 -15.49 9.15 4.65
N ALA A 191 -14.16 9.19 4.68
CA ALA A 191 -13.43 10.41 5.02
C ALA A 191 -13.70 11.54 4.02
N PHE A 192 -13.70 11.24 2.71
CA PHE A 192 -14.05 12.22 1.69
C PHE A 192 -15.51 12.66 1.75
N GLN A 193 -16.44 11.75 2.07
CA GLN A 193 -17.85 12.10 2.26
C GLN A 193 -18.03 13.13 3.39
N ASP A 194 -17.40 12.88 4.55
CA ASP A 194 -17.47 13.79 5.70
C ASP A 194 -16.74 15.11 5.42
N MET A 195 -15.65 15.10 4.66
CA MET A 195 -14.96 16.32 4.25
C MET A 195 -15.82 17.17 3.30
N MET A 196 -16.53 16.55 2.35
CA MET A 196 -17.51 17.26 1.51
C MET A 196 -18.67 17.83 2.34
N GLY A 197 -19.04 17.16 3.42
CA GLY A 197 -20.04 17.60 4.39
C GLY A 197 -19.52 18.65 5.40
N GLY A 198 -18.24 19.00 5.38
CA GLY A 198 -17.63 19.97 6.31
C GLY A 198 -17.36 19.44 7.71
N LEU A 199 -17.45 18.11 7.93
CA LEU A 199 -17.25 17.47 9.25
C LEU A 199 -15.77 17.22 9.57
N VAL A 200 -14.89 17.24 8.58
CA VAL A 200 -13.43 17.18 8.73
C VAL A 200 -12.77 18.16 7.77
N ASP A 201 -11.71 18.81 8.22
CA ASP A 201 -11.10 19.92 7.50
C ASP A 201 -10.18 19.47 6.38
N ILE A 202 -9.24 18.55 6.67
CA ILE A 202 -8.24 18.10 5.72
C ILE A 202 -8.04 16.58 5.72
N PHE A 203 -7.48 16.07 4.62
CA PHE A 203 -7.01 14.70 4.50
C PHE A 203 -5.72 14.66 3.69
N ILE A 204 -4.62 14.25 4.33
CA ILE A 204 -3.33 14.01 3.67
C ILE A 204 -3.37 12.57 3.13
N THR A 205 -3.52 12.40 1.82
CA THR A 205 -3.76 11.08 1.23
C THR A 205 -3.24 11.01 -0.22
N PRO A 206 -3.01 9.82 -0.79
CA PRO A 206 -2.75 9.70 -2.21
C PRO A 206 -3.87 10.33 -3.02
N TYR A 207 -3.50 10.95 -4.14
CA TYR A 207 -4.48 11.41 -5.09
C TYR A 207 -4.54 10.51 -6.32
N GLY A 208 -5.71 10.50 -6.95
CA GLY A 208 -5.98 9.83 -8.20
C GLY A 208 -7.08 10.58 -8.94
N LYS A 209 -7.46 10.06 -10.09
CA LYS A 209 -8.47 10.69 -10.94
C LYS A 209 -9.80 10.99 -10.22
N GLY A 210 -10.23 10.09 -9.32
CA GLY A 210 -11.47 10.27 -8.56
C GLY A 210 -11.42 11.47 -7.62
N GLN A 211 -10.30 11.69 -6.91
CA GLN A 211 -10.13 12.84 -6.03
C GLN A 211 -10.01 14.15 -6.81
N VAL A 212 -9.28 14.12 -7.93
CA VAL A 212 -9.16 15.29 -8.82
C VAL A 212 -10.52 15.67 -9.40
N ALA A 213 -11.35 14.71 -9.78
CA ALA A 213 -12.71 14.99 -10.24
C ALA A 213 -13.56 15.70 -9.17
N LEU A 214 -13.48 15.31 -7.89
CA LEU A 214 -14.17 16.00 -6.81
C LEU A 214 -13.69 17.45 -6.62
N VAL A 215 -12.41 17.71 -6.90
CA VAL A 215 -11.86 19.07 -6.88
C VAL A 215 -12.35 19.88 -8.09
N ASP A 216 -12.33 19.29 -9.29
CA ASP A 216 -12.83 19.96 -10.50
C ASP A 216 -14.33 20.27 -10.43
N GLU A 217 -15.11 19.43 -9.74
CA GLU A 217 -16.53 19.66 -9.44
C GLU A 217 -16.77 20.68 -8.30
N GLY A 218 -15.72 21.23 -7.71
CA GLY A 218 -15.82 22.19 -6.60
C GLY A 218 -16.37 21.61 -5.31
N LYS A 219 -16.37 20.28 -5.13
CA LYS A 219 -16.79 19.59 -3.90
C LYS A 219 -15.70 19.59 -2.83
N LEU A 220 -14.46 19.56 -3.26
CA LEU A 220 -13.24 19.61 -2.44
C LEU A 220 -12.26 20.60 -3.06
N LYS A 221 -11.15 20.82 -2.37
CA LYS A 221 -10.00 21.53 -2.92
C LYS A 221 -8.70 20.80 -2.59
N THR A 222 -7.67 20.97 -3.43
CA THR A 222 -6.31 20.59 -3.12
C THR A 222 -5.55 21.80 -2.60
N VAL A 223 -5.06 21.74 -1.39
CA VAL A 223 -4.27 22.82 -0.77
C VAL A 223 -2.84 22.79 -1.24
N ALA A 224 -2.23 21.60 -1.22
CA ALA A 224 -0.84 21.41 -1.64
C ALA A 224 -0.56 19.95 -2.02
N VAL A 225 0.51 19.71 -2.79
CA VAL A 225 1.04 18.37 -3.07
C VAL A 225 2.29 18.09 -2.22
N LEU A 226 2.49 16.82 -1.87
CA LEU A 226 3.62 16.38 -1.05
C LEU A 226 4.86 16.01 -1.89
N SER A 227 4.78 16.11 -3.22
CA SER A 227 5.88 15.85 -4.13
C SER A 227 6.62 17.15 -4.48
N THR A 228 7.88 17.03 -4.86
CA THR A 228 8.65 18.13 -5.47
C THR A 228 8.30 18.31 -6.94
N ASP A 229 7.87 17.22 -7.60
CA ASP A 229 7.52 17.22 -9.01
C ASP A 229 6.04 17.55 -9.19
N ARG A 230 5.75 18.53 -10.02
CA ARG A 230 4.38 18.94 -10.37
C ARG A 230 3.82 17.97 -11.40
N GLN A 231 3.01 17.03 -10.94
CA GLN A 231 2.29 16.14 -11.84
C GLN A 231 1.15 16.85 -12.55
N GLU A 232 0.87 16.46 -13.80
CA GLU A 232 -0.10 17.13 -14.66
C GLU A 232 -1.49 17.27 -14.00
N LEU A 233 -1.98 16.24 -13.34
CA LEU A 233 -3.31 16.24 -12.67
C LEU A 233 -3.46 17.26 -11.54
N VAL A 234 -2.37 17.67 -10.91
CA VAL A 234 -2.37 18.61 -9.77
C VAL A 234 -1.41 19.76 -9.97
N LYS A 235 -1.06 20.07 -11.23
CA LYS A 235 -0.08 21.11 -11.58
C LYS A 235 -0.43 22.50 -11.05
N LYS A 236 -1.70 22.76 -10.79
CA LYS A 236 -2.17 24.02 -10.20
C LYS A 236 -1.95 24.12 -8.69
N SER A 237 -1.71 22.98 -8.02
CA SER A 237 -1.51 22.94 -6.58
C SER A 237 -0.03 23.14 -6.24
N PRO A 238 0.31 24.05 -5.32
CA PRO A 238 1.69 24.29 -4.92
C PRO A 238 2.27 23.09 -4.16
N PRO A 239 3.59 22.84 -4.23
CA PRO A 239 4.24 21.90 -3.34
C PRO A 239 4.13 22.36 -1.87
N LEU A 240 3.81 21.45 -0.97
CA LEU A 240 3.81 21.74 0.47
C LEU A 240 5.22 22.11 0.97
N ASN A 241 6.24 21.57 0.31
CA ASN A 241 7.65 21.86 0.55
C ASN A 241 8.06 23.32 0.28
N ASP A 242 7.23 24.10 -0.41
CA ASP A 242 7.48 25.55 -0.61
C ASP A 242 7.25 26.35 0.68
N SER A 243 6.47 25.82 1.63
CA SER A 243 6.30 26.40 2.95
C SER A 243 7.56 26.22 3.81
N LYS A 244 8.00 27.31 4.47
CA LYS A 244 9.19 27.28 5.32
C LYS A 244 9.08 26.30 6.49
N ALA A 245 7.92 26.25 7.12
CA ALA A 245 7.67 25.39 8.28
C ALA A 245 7.52 23.91 7.89
N LEU A 246 7.20 23.60 6.63
CA LEU A 246 7.02 22.26 6.11
C LEU A 246 8.09 21.88 5.07
N LYS A 247 9.23 22.58 5.09
CA LYS A 247 10.36 22.24 4.23
C LYS A 247 10.83 20.81 4.51
N GLY A 248 10.94 20.00 3.44
CA GLY A 248 11.27 18.58 3.55
C GLY A 248 10.05 17.67 3.81
N PHE A 249 8.85 18.22 3.92
CA PHE A 249 7.61 17.43 4.03
C PHE A 249 7.23 16.85 2.66
N VAL A 250 8.06 15.93 2.18
CA VAL A 250 7.93 15.27 0.88
C VAL A 250 7.66 13.80 1.11
N PHE A 251 6.49 13.35 0.72
CA PHE A 251 6.03 11.97 0.92
C PHE A 251 5.27 11.45 -0.29
N ASP A 252 5.50 10.19 -0.57
CA ASP A 252 4.70 9.35 -1.44
C ASP A 252 4.30 8.08 -0.66
N THR A 253 3.35 7.35 -1.19
CA THR A 253 3.12 5.98 -0.77
C THR A 253 3.25 5.06 -1.97
N TRP A 254 3.48 3.78 -1.73
CA TRP A 254 3.64 2.81 -2.80
C TRP A 254 2.80 1.56 -2.51
N SER A 255 2.50 0.80 -3.53
CA SER A 255 1.89 -0.52 -3.43
C SER A 255 2.76 -1.54 -4.13
N GLY A 256 2.81 -2.73 -3.57
CA GLY A 256 3.51 -3.87 -4.13
C GLY A 256 2.81 -5.18 -3.80
N TYR A 257 3.26 -6.23 -4.42
CA TYR A 257 2.76 -7.58 -4.19
C TYR A 257 3.74 -8.36 -3.35
N PHE A 258 3.20 -8.97 -2.31
CA PHE A 258 3.95 -9.67 -1.28
C PHE A 258 3.46 -11.11 -1.14
N VAL A 259 4.33 -11.94 -0.62
CA VAL A 259 4.02 -13.29 -0.17
C VAL A 259 4.58 -13.51 1.24
N HIS A 260 4.19 -14.62 1.88
CA HIS A 260 4.82 -15.06 3.12
C HIS A 260 6.34 -15.24 2.90
N LYS A 261 7.17 -14.85 3.86
CA LYS A 261 8.64 -14.92 3.75
C LYS A 261 9.16 -16.32 3.41
N ASP A 262 8.46 -17.36 3.88
CA ASP A 262 8.83 -18.77 3.72
C ASP A 262 8.29 -19.40 2.43
N THR A 263 7.72 -18.56 1.51
CA THR A 263 7.29 -19.04 0.20
C THR A 263 8.47 -19.60 -0.58
N PRO A 264 8.37 -20.81 -1.17
CA PRO A 264 9.47 -21.45 -1.90
C PRO A 264 10.03 -20.54 -3.01
N GLU A 265 11.35 -20.53 -3.17
CA GLU A 265 12.03 -19.62 -4.10
C GLU A 265 11.53 -19.79 -5.55
N ALA A 266 11.29 -21.03 -6.00
CA ALA A 266 10.77 -21.29 -7.35
C ALA A 266 9.39 -20.63 -7.58
N VAL A 267 8.53 -20.61 -6.55
CA VAL A 267 7.23 -19.95 -6.57
C VAL A 267 7.39 -18.42 -6.61
N VAL A 268 8.30 -17.88 -5.79
CA VAL A 268 8.60 -16.44 -5.78
C VAL A 268 9.11 -15.98 -7.14
N GLN A 269 9.99 -16.76 -7.79
CA GLN A 269 10.52 -16.46 -9.13
C GLN A 269 9.40 -16.49 -10.19
N ALA A 270 8.50 -17.47 -10.14
CA ALA A 270 7.37 -17.55 -11.05
C ALA A 270 6.41 -16.35 -10.88
N LEU A 271 6.08 -16.00 -9.64
CA LEU A 271 5.28 -14.82 -9.33
C LEU A 271 5.97 -13.52 -9.77
N HIS A 272 7.26 -13.39 -9.47
CA HIS A 272 8.03 -12.21 -9.86
C HIS A 272 8.05 -12.02 -11.37
N LYS A 273 8.23 -13.09 -12.15
CA LYS A 273 8.16 -13.04 -13.61
C LYS A 273 6.79 -12.55 -14.07
N ALA A 274 5.71 -13.20 -13.63
CA ALA A 274 4.35 -12.84 -14.04
C ALA A 274 3.96 -11.41 -13.64
N LEU A 275 4.34 -10.97 -12.43
CA LEU A 275 4.10 -9.60 -11.94
C LEU A 275 4.94 -8.56 -12.71
N SER A 276 6.16 -8.89 -13.08
CA SER A 276 7.03 -8.02 -13.88
C SER A 276 6.48 -7.83 -15.30
N GLU A 277 6.02 -8.93 -15.92
CA GLU A 277 5.35 -8.89 -17.23
C GLU A 277 4.05 -8.07 -17.14
N THR A 278 3.25 -8.25 -16.09
CA THR A 278 2.05 -7.46 -15.82
C THR A 278 2.35 -5.96 -15.66
N ALA A 279 3.38 -5.60 -14.88
CA ALA A 279 3.77 -4.21 -14.67
C ALA A 279 4.38 -3.55 -15.93
N ASN A 280 4.87 -4.34 -16.88
CA ASN A 280 5.35 -3.87 -18.19
C ASN A 280 4.26 -3.84 -19.25
N ASP A 281 3.09 -4.46 -19.02
CA ASP A 281 2.00 -4.48 -19.99
C ASP A 281 1.51 -3.05 -20.29
N PRO A 282 1.51 -2.60 -21.55
CA PRO A 282 1.12 -1.24 -21.90
C PRO A 282 -0.30 -0.87 -21.45
N THR A 283 -1.23 -1.81 -21.49
CA THR A 283 -2.63 -1.60 -21.10
C THR A 283 -2.73 -1.37 -19.59
N VAL A 284 -2.01 -2.17 -18.78
CA VAL A 284 -1.95 -2.02 -17.33
C VAL A 284 -1.29 -0.69 -16.96
N ARG A 285 -0.15 -0.37 -17.59
CA ARG A 285 0.54 0.91 -17.34
C ARG A 285 -0.35 2.09 -17.63
N GLN A 286 -0.92 2.14 -18.85
CA GLN A 286 -1.79 3.23 -19.25
C GLN A 286 -3.00 3.39 -18.31
N ALA A 287 -3.62 2.29 -17.89
CA ALA A 287 -4.76 2.33 -16.99
C ALA A 287 -4.39 2.86 -15.59
N LEU A 288 -3.23 2.48 -15.04
CA LEU A 288 -2.75 2.97 -13.74
C LEU A 288 -2.27 4.43 -13.83
N GLU A 289 -1.53 4.78 -14.87
CA GLU A 289 -1.06 6.15 -15.12
C GLU A 289 -2.23 7.12 -15.34
N ALA A 290 -3.31 6.66 -15.99
CA ALA A 290 -4.55 7.44 -16.13
C ALA A 290 -5.25 7.73 -14.79
N GLN A 291 -4.88 7.01 -13.71
CA GLN A 291 -5.32 7.27 -12.34
C GLN A 291 -4.33 8.13 -11.54
N ALA A 292 -3.36 8.76 -12.19
CA ALA A 292 -2.26 9.55 -11.60
C ALA A 292 -1.24 8.73 -10.80
N MET A 293 -1.18 7.42 -11.00
CA MET A 293 -0.17 6.57 -10.37
C MET A 293 1.11 6.56 -11.21
N VAL A 294 2.25 6.51 -10.55
CA VAL A 294 3.52 6.24 -11.21
C VAL A 294 3.74 4.74 -11.20
N VAL A 295 3.91 4.13 -12.37
CA VAL A 295 4.20 2.70 -12.49
C VAL A 295 5.71 2.53 -12.68
N PRO A 296 6.46 2.11 -11.64
CA PRO A 296 7.91 1.95 -11.75
C PRO A 296 8.24 0.83 -12.77
N ARG A 297 9.44 0.89 -13.33
CA ARG A 297 9.92 -0.24 -14.12
C ARG A 297 10.24 -1.42 -13.20
N PRO A 298 9.84 -2.65 -13.57
CA PRO A 298 10.18 -3.84 -12.80
C PRO A 298 11.68 -3.95 -12.57
N GLN A 299 12.05 -4.38 -11.39
CA GLN A 299 13.44 -4.59 -10.98
C GLN A 299 13.61 -6.02 -10.49
N ALA A 300 14.83 -6.53 -10.48
CA ALA A 300 15.16 -7.87 -10.00
C ALA A 300 14.84 -8.03 -8.50
N LEU A 301 14.54 -9.26 -8.08
CA LEU A 301 14.19 -9.60 -6.69
C LEU A 301 15.17 -9.05 -5.62
N PRO A 302 16.51 -9.09 -5.82
CA PRO A 302 17.42 -8.48 -4.84
C PRO A 302 17.21 -6.98 -4.65
N ALA A 303 16.87 -6.26 -5.73
CA ALA A 303 16.54 -4.84 -5.65
C ALA A 303 15.21 -4.63 -4.90
N MET A 304 14.20 -5.49 -5.11
CA MET A 304 12.95 -5.44 -4.37
C MET A 304 13.17 -5.67 -2.87
N THR A 305 14.02 -6.60 -2.49
CA THR A 305 14.40 -6.83 -1.08
C THR A 305 15.02 -5.58 -0.47
N LYS A 306 15.95 -4.94 -1.19
CA LYS A 306 16.58 -3.70 -0.72
C LYS A 306 15.58 -2.55 -0.59
N VAL A 307 14.74 -2.33 -1.59
CA VAL A 307 13.70 -1.30 -1.58
C VAL A 307 12.77 -1.48 -0.37
N TYR A 308 12.35 -2.71 -0.10
CA TYR A 308 11.48 -3.00 1.05
C TYR A 308 12.16 -2.74 2.39
N ALA A 309 13.42 -3.15 2.53
CA ALA A 309 14.20 -2.91 3.74
C ALA A 309 14.43 -1.42 4.00
N ASP A 310 14.85 -0.66 2.96
CA ASP A 310 15.10 0.78 3.06
C ASP A 310 13.81 1.55 3.43
N ASN A 311 12.69 1.22 2.79
CA ASN A 311 11.39 1.82 3.12
C ASN A 311 10.94 1.46 4.54
N THR A 312 11.09 0.21 4.96
CA THR A 312 10.76 -0.22 6.32
C THR A 312 11.55 0.58 7.36
N ALA A 313 12.87 0.74 7.14
CA ALA A 313 13.72 1.53 8.02
C ALA A 313 13.28 3.00 8.07
N ARG A 314 12.95 3.60 6.92
CA ARG A 314 12.46 4.99 6.82
C ARG A 314 11.18 5.19 7.64
N TYR A 315 10.18 4.34 7.47
CA TYR A 315 8.90 4.48 8.19
C TYR A 315 9.05 4.21 9.69
N ARG A 316 9.90 3.26 10.09
CA ARG A 316 10.25 3.05 11.50
C ARG A 316 10.91 4.28 12.12
N ALA A 317 11.80 4.95 11.39
CA ALA A 317 12.42 6.19 11.85
C ALA A 317 11.40 7.32 12.03
N ILE A 318 10.44 7.48 11.11
CA ILE A 318 9.37 8.46 11.23
C ILE A 318 8.48 8.14 12.45
N ALA A 319 8.04 6.89 12.59
CA ALA A 319 7.23 6.45 13.73
C ALA A 319 7.92 6.75 15.07
N LYS A 320 9.23 6.48 15.15
CA LYS A 320 10.04 6.82 16.33
C LYS A 320 10.12 8.33 16.55
N ALA A 321 10.30 9.13 15.50
CA ALA A 321 10.42 10.58 15.62
C ALA A 321 9.16 11.26 16.17
N ILE A 322 7.97 10.70 15.90
CA ILE A 322 6.69 11.20 16.44
C ILE A 322 6.27 10.47 17.73
N ASN A 323 7.13 9.59 18.27
CA ASN A 323 6.85 8.78 19.46
C ASN A 323 5.56 7.94 19.33
N LEU A 324 5.35 7.33 18.16
CA LEU A 324 4.20 6.45 17.93
C LEU A 324 4.19 5.31 18.94
N GLN A 325 3.11 5.19 19.70
CA GLN A 325 2.90 4.12 20.68
C GLN A 325 1.82 3.15 20.17
N PRO A 326 2.00 1.83 20.33
CA PRO A 326 0.93 0.87 20.08
C PRO A 326 -0.26 1.14 21.01
N GLN A 327 -1.45 1.17 20.47
CA GLN A 327 -2.73 1.30 21.19
C GLN A 327 -3.48 -0.01 21.23
#